data_89f48962927ccd60e1de09ced9ab4959
#
_entry.id   89f48962927ccd60e1de09ced9ab4959
#
_cell.length_a   1.000
_cell.length_b   1.000
_cell.length_c   1.000
_cell.angle_alpha   90.00
_cell.angle_beta   90.00
_cell.angle_gamma   90.00
#
_symmetry.space_group_name_H-M   'P 1'
#
loop_
_entity.id
_entity.type
_entity.pdbx_description
1 polymer ?
#
loop_
_entity_poly.entity_id
_entity_poly.type
_entity_poly.pdbx_seq_one_letter_code
_entity_poly.pdbx_strand_id
1 'polypeptide(L)'
;VRVSHAFLRPILDADAEARIINIASDAGRVGSSGETVYAGTKGGVIAFTKSLAREMAPHRINVNCVCPGPTNTPLLDSMPEKLRASLEKAIPFRRLAEPEEIADAVLFFASDRARYITGQVLSVNGGLTMAG
;
A
#
# COMPACT_ATOMS: atom_id res chain seq x y z
N VAL A 1 -2.03 4.24 12.96
CA VAL A 1 -1.40 5.19 13.91
C VAL A 1 -0.97 4.49 15.20
N ARG A 2 -1.89 3.90 16.01
CA ARG A 2 -1.53 3.28 17.30
C ARG A 2 -0.45 2.20 17.16
N VAL A 3 -0.57 1.30 16.19
CA VAL A 3 0.42 0.23 15.94
C VAL A 3 1.78 0.84 15.57
N SER A 4 1.82 1.82 14.65
CA SER A 4 3.06 2.49 14.26
C SER A 4 3.73 3.20 15.45
N HIS A 5 2.95 3.87 16.30
CA HIS A 5 3.47 4.52 17.51
C HIS A 5 4.07 3.51 18.49
N ALA A 6 3.36 2.41 18.77
CA ALA A 6 3.83 1.37 19.66
C ALA A 6 5.11 0.68 19.16
N PHE A 7 5.20 0.49 17.82
CA PHE A 7 6.38 -0.09 17.17
C PHE A 7 7.58 0.86 17.21
N LEU A 8 7.39 2.15 16.91
CA LEU A 8 8.48 3.12 16.79
C LEU A 8 9.18 3.42 18.10
N ARG A 9 8.43 3.47 19.21
CA ARG A 9 9.00 3.86 20.51
C ARG A 9 10.23 3.02 20.89
N PRO A 10 10.16 1.69 20.99
CA PRO A 10 11.34 0.88 21.33
C PRO A 10 12.45 0.93 20.28
N ILE A 11 12.12 1.16 19.00
CA ILE A 11 13.12 1.27 17.93
C ILE A 11 13.93 2.56 18.07
N LEU A 12 13.26 3.68 18.37
CA LEU A 12 13.90 4.97 18.61
C LEU A 12 14.75 4.94 19.88
N ASP A 13 14.25 4.34 20.96
CA ASP A 13 14.98 4.19 22.23
C ASP A 13 16.28 3.35 22.03
N ALA A 14 16.26 2.40 21.11
CA ALA A 14 17.39 1.55 20.77
C ALA A 14 18.33 2.12 19.67
N ASP A 15 18.01 3.28 19.09
CA ASP A 15 18.68 3.84 17.90
C ASP A 15 18.82 2.82 16.75
N ALA A 16 17.80 1.98 16.56
CA ALA A 16 17.81 0.89 15.58
C ALA A 16 17.21 1.32 14.23
N GLU A 17 17.70 0.71 13.15
CA GLU A 17 17.10 0.84 11.82
C GLU A 17 15.81 0.02 11.73
N ALA A 18 14.84 0.54 11.00
CA ALA A 18 13.59 -0.18 10.75
C ALA A 18 12.94 0.18 9.42
N ARG A 19 11.98 -0.64 9.02
CA ARG A 19 11.16 -0.41 7.82
C ARG A 19 9.70 -0.60 8.17
N ILE A 20 8.89 0.38 7.79
CA ILE A 20 7.43 0.36 7.92
C ILE A 20 6.84 0.37 6.52
N ILE A 21 6.03 -0.63 6.21
CA ILE A 21 5.30 -0.70 4.96
C ILE A 21 3.80 -0.69 5.27
N ASN A 22 3.15 0.41 4.95
CA ASN A 22 1.72 0.56 5.11
C ASN A 22 0.98 0.01 3.89
N ILE A 23 -0.17 -0.61 4.11
CA ILE A 23 -1.03 -1.10 3.03
C ILE A 23 -2.24 -0.17 2.90
N ALA A 24 -2.27 0.57 1.79
CA ALA A 24 -3.41 1.43 1.45
C ALA A 24 -4.29 0.79 0.36
N SER A 25 -4.66 1.55 -0.65
CA SER A 25 -5.40 1.12 -1.84
C SER A 25 -5.29 2.20 -2.91
N ASP A 26 -5.42 1.83 -4.17
CA ASP A 26 -5.56 2.80 -5.25
C ASP A 26 -6.80 3.69 -5.09
N ALA A 27 -7.87 3.19 -4.46
CA ALA A 27 -9.02 4.01 -4.09
C ALA A 27 -8.63 5.22 -3.23
N GLY A 28 -7.59 5.10 -2.39
CA GLY A 28 -7.04 6.20 -1.61
C GLY A 28 -6.20 7.19 -2.42
N ARG A 29 -5.75 6.81 -3.63
CA ARG A 29 -4.97 7.68 -4.53
C ARG A 29 -5.87 8.51 -5.45
N VAL A 30 -6.88 7.87 -6.04
CA VAL A 30 -7.69 8.46 -7.12
C VAL A 30 -9.17 8.57 -6.80
N GLY A 31 -9.60 8.05 -5.65
CA GLY A 31 -11.00 7.89 -5.31
C GLY A 31 -11.61 6.64 -5.93
N SER A 32 -12.78 6.26 -5.43
CA SER A 32 -13.58 5.15 -5.96
C SER A 32 -15.06 5.45 -5.74
N SER A 33 -15.85 5.34 -6.80
CA SER A 33 -17.30 5.58 -6.72
C SER A 33 -17.98 4.55 -5.82
N GLY A 34 -18.81 5.01 -4.91
CA GLY A 34 -19.46 4.15 -3.92
C GLY A 34 -18.62 3.79 -2.68
N GLU A 35 -17.35 4.20 -2.65
CA GLU A 35 -16.40 3.86 -1.59
C GLU A 35 -15.80 5.10 -0.89
N THR A 36 -16.57 6.19 -0.77
CA THR A 36 -16.08 7.49 -0.27
C THR A 36 -15.34 7.39 1.06
N VAL A 37 -15.93 6.69 2.04
CA VAL A 37 -15.33 6.54 3.39
C VAL A 37 -14.06 5.67 3.31
N TYR A 38 -14.11 4.57 2.57
CA TYR A 38 -12.96 3.69 2.37
C TYR A 38 -11.81 4.45 1.68
N ALA A 39 -12.09 5.13 0.58
CA ALA A 39 -11.11 5.95 -0.13
C ALA A 39 -10.51 7.03 0.78
N GLY A 40 -11.31 7.71 1.58
CA GLY A 40 -10.86 8.70 2.55
C GLY A 40 -9.93 8.11 3.60
N THR A 41 -10.26 6.94 4.17
CA THR A 41 -9.40 6.27 5.14
C THR A 41 -8.07 5.81 4.53
N LYS A 42 -8.08 5.26 3.33
CA LYS A 42 -6.89 4.82 2.60
C LYS A 42 -6.02 6.00 2.13
N GLY A 43 -6.64 7.11 1.73
CA GLY A 43 -5.95 8.38 1.48
C GLY A 43 -5.25 8.92 2.73
N GLY A 44 -5.89 8.80 3.89
CA GLY A 44 -5.28 9.12 5.18
C GLY A 44 -4.04 8.28 5.48
N VAL A 45 -4.04 6.98 5.17
CA VAL A 45 -2.85 6.11 5.30
C VAL A 45 -1.72 6.57 4.40
N ILE A 46 -2.02 6.99 3.17
CA ILE A 46 -1.03 7.51 2.22
C ILE A 46 -0.38 8.81 2.74
N ALA A 47 -1.20 9.76 3.19
CA ALA A 47 -0.71 11.03 3.75
C ALA A 47 0.11 10.78 5.03
N PHE A 48 -0.38 9.92 5.93
CA PHE A 48 0.33 9.50 7.13
C PHE A 48 1.71 8.90 6.79
N THR A 49 1.80 8.02 5.79
CA THR A 49 3.06 7.42 5.34
C THR A 49 4.07 8.49 4.95
N LYS A 50 3.66 9.47 4.14
CA LYS A 50 4.54 10.53 3.65
C LYS A 50 5.05 11.44 4.78
N SER A 51 4.20 11.78 5.74
CA SER A 51 4.57 12.60 6.89
C SER A 51 5.53 11.84 7.80
N LEU A 52 5.17 10.59 8.14
CA LEU A 52 6.00 9.76 9.01
C LEU A 52 7.36 9.46 8.39
N ALA A 53 7.44 9.29 7.07
CA ALA A 53 8.72 9.10 6.37
C ALA A 53 9.67 10.28 6.56
N ARG A 54 9.16 11.52 6.56
CA ARG A 54 9.97 12.72 6.80
C ARG A 54 10.44 12.80 8.24
N GLU A 55 9.56 12.51 9.20
CA GLU A 55 9.87 12.54 10.62
C GLU A 55 10.90 11.47 11.01
N MET A 56 10.82 10.28 10.39
CA MET A 56 11.63 9.12 10.74
C MET A 56 12.94 9.00 9.94
N ALA A 57 13.10 9.78 8.88
CA ALA A 57 14.32 9.74 8.05
C ALA A 57 15.62 10.00 8.85
N PRO A 58 15.70 10.98 9.79
CA PRO A 58 16.90 11.17 10.60
C PRO A 58 17.25 9.96 11.49
N HIS A 59 16.29 9.09 11.75
CA HIS A 59 16.44 7.89 12.58
C HIS A 59 16.72 6.62 11.74
N ARG A 60 17.00 6.75 10.46
CA ARG A 60 17.24 5.62 9.53
C ARG A 60 16.07 4.64 9.44
N ILE A 61 14.84 5.15 9.62
CA ILE A 61 13.61 4.36 9.51
C ILE A 61 12.91 4.71 8.21
N ASN A 62 12.82 3.75 7.28
CA ASN A 62 12.10 3.91 6.03
C ASN A 62 10.60 3.67 6.24
N VAL A 63 9.77 4.52 5.66
CA VAL A 63 8.31 4.38 5.70
C VAL A 63 7.76 4.49 4.29
N ASN A 64 7.19 3.40 3.76
CA ASN A 64 6.63 3.33 2.42
C ASN A 64 5.20 2.78 2.45
N CYS A 65 4.50 2.88 1.34
CA CYS A 65 3.12 2.44 1.19
C CYS A 65 2.96 1.60 -0.08
N VAL A 66 2.28 0.46 0.04
CA VAL A 66 1.81 -0.33 -1.11
C VAL A 66 0.31 -0.10 -1.25
N CYS A 67 -0.13 0.16 -2.48
CA CYS A 67 -1.53 0.31 -2.85
C CYS A 67 -1.92 -0.84 -3.78
N PRO A 68 -2.50 -1.93 -3.26
CA PRO A 68 -3.01 -3.00 -4.09
C PRO A 68 -4.16 -2.52 -4.98
N GLY A 69 -4.19 -3.03 -6.20
CA GLY A 69 -5.38 -3.08 -7.03
C GLY A 69 -6.25 -4.29 -6.69
N PRO A 70 -7.20 -4.65 -7.56
CA PRO A 70 -8.03 -5.84 -7.40
C PRO A 70 -7.17 -7.10 -7.33
N THR A 71 -7.29 -7.81 -6.22
CA THR A 71 -6.45 -8.98 -5.88
C THR A 71 -7.35 -10.19 -5.63
N ASN A 72 -6.96 -11.34 -6.14
CA ASN A 72 -7.67 -12.60 -6.02
C ASN A 72 -7.67 -13.06 -4.56
N THR A 73 -8.77 -12.81 -3.86
CA THR A 73 -8.93 -13.09 -2.43
C THR A 73 -10.36 -13.57 -2.16
N PRO A 74 -10.63 -14.26 -1.04
CA PRO A 74 -11.97 -14.68 -0.68
C PRO A 74 -13.03 -13.55 -0.68
N LEU A 75 -12.60 -12.31 -0.49
CA LEU A 75 -13.49 -11.14 -0.58
C LEU A 75 -14.02 -10.96 -2.02
N LEU A 76 -13.19 -11.16 -3.04
CA LEU A 76 -13.60 -11.07 -4.44
C LEU A 76 -14.32 -12.33 -4.93
N ASP A 77 -14.13 -13.48 -4.29
CA ASP A 77 -14.85 -14.71 -4.63
C ASP A 77 -16.37 -14.60 -4.36
N SER A 78 -16.76 -13.73 -3.43
CA SER A 78 -18.18 -13.43 -3.15
C SER A 78 -18.83 -12.47 -4.15
N MET A 79 -18.03 -11.90 -5.09
CA MET A 79 -18.52 -10.94 -6.08
C MET A 79 -19.25 -11.67 -7.23
N PRO A 80 -20.37 -11.10 -7.75
CA PRO A 80 -21.02 -11.65 -8.94
C PRO A 80 -20.06 -11.77 -10.12
N GLU A 81 -20.08 -12.92 -10.80
CA GLU A 81 -19.18 -13.24 -11.92
C GLU A 81 -19.11 -12.14 -13.00
N LYS A 82 -20.28 -11.57 -13.36
CA LYS A 82 -20.33 -10.47 -14.33
C LYS A 82 -19.54 -9.24 -13.89
N LEU A 83 -19.54 -8.95 -12.60
CA LEU A 83 -18.82 -7.81 -12.03
C LEU A 83 -17.32 -8.11 -11.99
N ARG A 84 -16.94 -9.33 -11.60
CA ARG A 84 -15.55 -9.82 -11.63
C ARG A 84 -14.96 -9.73 -13.04
N ALA A 85 -15.66 -10.26 -14.04
CA ALA A 85 -15.24 -10.20 -15.45
C ALA A 85 -15.08 -8.75 -15.97
N SER A 86 -15.98 -7.84 -15.54
CA SER A 86 -15.88 -6.42 -15.88
C SER A 86 -14.65 -5.77 -15.27
N LEU A 87 -14.32 -6.13 -14.02
CA LEU A 87 -13.15 -5.64 -13.31
C LEU A 87 -11.85 -6.14 -13.97
N GLU A 88 -11.76 -7.42 -14.30
CA GLU A 88 -10.62 -8.00 -15.02
C GLU A 88 -10.43 -7.35 -16.39
N LYS A 89 -11.53 -7.06 -17.10
CA LYS A 89 -11.49 -6.35 -18.37
C LYS A 89 -10.99 -4.91 -18.25
N ALA A 90 -11.21 -4.25 -17.13
CA ALA A 90 -10.74 -2.90 -16.88
C ALA A 90 -9.22 -2.85 -16.59
N ILE A 91 -8.66 -3.92 -16.05
CA ILE A 91 -7.22 -4.02 -15.77
C ILE A 91 -6.45 -4.22 -17.10
N PRO A 92 -5.43 -3.40 -17.42
CA PRO A 92 -4.60 -3.61 -18.61
C PRO A 92 -3.98 -5.00 -18.71
N PHE A 93 -3.54 -5.60 -17.59
CA PHE A 93 -3.03 -6.98 -17.56
C PHE A 93 -4.11 -8.05 -17.71
N ARG A 94 -5.41 -7.67 -17.79
CA ARG A 94 -6.56 -8.57 -18.04
C ARG A 94 -6.72 -9.71 -17.03
N ARG A 95 -6.25 -9.53 -15.83
CA ARG A 95 -6.41 -10.44 -14.70
C ARG A 95 -6.35 -9.71 -13.38
N LEU A 96 -6.84 -10.35 -12.33
CA LEU A 96 -6.58 -9.91 -10.95
C LEU A 96 -5.11 -10.16 -10.59
N ALA A 97 -4.60 -9.41 -9.63
CA ALA A 97 -3.33 -9.74 -9.00
C ALA A 97 -3.48 -10.97 -8.09
N GLU A 98 -2.43 -11.73 -7.92
CA GLU A 98 -2.36 -12.74 -6.86
C GLU A 98 -1.80 -12.09 -5.58
N PRO A 99 -2.18 -12.59 -4.38
CA PRO A 99 -1.68 -12.04 -3.10
C PRO A 99 -0.16 -11.99 -3.02
N GLU A 100 0.53 -12.96 -3.60
CA GLU A 100 1.99 -13.06 -3.66
C GLU A 100 2.61 -11.88 -4.41
N GLU A 101 1.96 -11.38 -5.46
CA GLU A 101 2.44 -10.22 -6.24
C GLU A 101 2.39 -8.93 -5.41
N ILE A 102 1.45 -8.82 -4.49
CA ILE A 102 1.41 -7.73 -3.51
C ILE A 102 2.50 -7.91 -2.46
N ALA A 103 2.67 -9.14 -1.99
CA ALA A 103 3.68 -9.49 -0.99
C ALA A 103 5.11 -9.24 -1.50
N ASP A 104 5.39 -9.49 -2.79
CA ASP A 104 6.69 -9.22 -3.41
C ASP A 104 7.06 -7.73 -3.36
N ALA A 105 6.10 -6.84 -3.58
CA ALA A 105 6.32 -5.39 -3.44
C ALA A 105 6.60 -4.99 -1.99
N VAL A 106 5.90 -5.61 -1.03
CA VAL A 106 6.16 -5.42 0.41
C VAL A 106 7.54 -5.92 0.76
N LEU A 107 7.93 -7.11 0.31
CA LEU A 107 9.23 -7.70 0.53
C LEU A 107 10.37 -6.85 -0.04
N PHE A 108 10.17 -6.29 -1.24
CA PHE A 108 11.12 -5.34 -1.81
C PHE A 108 11.35 -4.15 -0.89
N PHE A 109 10.30 -3.47 -0.43
CA PHE A 109 10.42 -2.35 0.49
C PHE A 109 10.99 -2.73 1.87
N ALA A 110 10.80 -3.97 2.30
CA ALA A 110 11.35 -4.50 3.56
C ALA A 110 12.83 -4.88 3.45
N SER A 111 13.37 -5.03 2.24
CA SER A 111 14.73 -5.47 1.99
C SER A 111 15.74 -4.30 1.97
N ASP A 112 17.03 -4.64 2.05
CA ASP A 112 18.13 -3.67 1.92
C ASP A 112 18.21 -3.02 0.52
N ARG A 113 17.57 -3.63 -0.48
CA ARG A 113 17.47 -3.05 -1.83
C ARG A 113 16.72 -1.71 -1.84
N ALA A 114 15.82 -1.51 -0.88
CA ALA A 114 15.03 -0.29 -0.73
C ALA A 114 15.60 0.67 0.34
N ARG A 115 16.83 0.49 0.83
CA ARG A 115 17.39 1.28 1.94
C ARG A 115 17.43 2.79 1.70
N TYR A 116 17.42 3.23 0.45
CA TYR A 116 17.39 4.65 0.07
C TYR A 116 16.02 5.11 -0.45
N ILE A 117 14.97 4.32 -0.19
CA ILE A 117 13.59 4.59 -0.63
C ILE A 117 12.72 4.82 0.59
N THR A 118 12.17 6.03 0.74
CA THR A 118 11.21 6.36 1.80
C THR A 118 10.15 7.33 1.30
N GLY A 119 8.98 7.34 1.91
CA GLY A 119 7.85 8.19 1.54
C GLY A 119 7.17 7.81 0.22
N GLN A 120 7.52 6.66 -0.37
CA GLN A 120 6.94 6.24 -1.65
C GLN A 120 5.60 5.55 -1.49
N VAL A 121 4.77 5.71 -2.51
CA VAL A 121 3.45 5.09 -2.62
C VAL A 121 3.42 4.33 -3.94
N LEU A 122 3.51 3.01 -3.85
CA LEU A 122 3.58 2.12 -5.00
C LEU A 122 2.24 1.44 -5.24
N SER A 123 1.66 1.64 -6.41
CA SER A 123 0.51 0.84 -6.87
C SER A 123 0.98 -0.49 -7.45
N VAL A 124 0.31 -1.57 -7.03
CA VAL A 124 0.49 -2.93 -7.57
C VAL A 124 -0.88 -3.37 -8.09
N ASN A 125 -1.19 -3.05 -9.35
CA ASN A 125 -2.57 -3.05 -9.85
C ASN A 125 -2.72 -3.45 -11.33
N GLY A 126 -1.66 -3.98 -11.97
CA GLY A 126 -1.70 -4.38 -13.38
C GLY A 126 -1.98 -3.23 -14.36
N GLY A 127 -1.72 -1.99 -13.96
CA GLY A 127 -1.92 -0.79 -14.78
C GLY A 127 -3.32 -0.17 -14.66
N LEU A 128 -4.18 -0.66 -13.75
CA LEU A 128 -5.55 -0.15 -13.59
C LEU A 128 -5.57 1.35 -13.25
N THR A 129 -4.62 1.79 -12.45
CA THR A 129 -4.48 3.19 -12.04
C THR A 129 -3.03 3.63 -12.22
N MET A 130 -2.82 4.76 -12.89
CA MET A 130 -1.52 5.37 -13.12
C MET A 130 -1.55 6.76 -12.49
N ALA A 131 -1.38 6.84 -11.18
CA ALA A 131 -1.35 8.10 -10.45
C ALA A 131 0.11 8.50 -10.16
N GLY A 132 0.49 9.67 -10.65
CA GLY A 132 1.79 10.28 -10.39
C GLY A 132 1.95 10.80 -8.96
#